data_ed42cd4023bc0c204df5dca09e829bbe
#
_entry.id   ed42cd4023bc0c204df5dca09e829bbe
#
_cell.length_a   1.000
_cell.length_b   1.000
_cell.length_c   1.000
_cell.angle_alpha   90.00
_cell.angle_beta   90.00
_cell.angle_gamma   90.00
#
_symmetry.space_group_name_H-M   'P 1'
#
loop_
_entity.id
_entity.type
_entity.pdbx_description
1 polymer ?
#
loop_
_entity_poly.entity_id
_entity_poly.type
_entity_poly.pdbx_seq_one_letter_code
_entity_poly.pdbx_strand_id
1 'polypeptide(L)'
;TGRIGIAVATRFFAVGARVPHIAPGIGGVATQALVNPYYGIDGVKLLREGRSPREVVDTLIAADDGRQSRQLHVMDARGHIAAHTGSECVDWCGHIQGDGFSLAGNMLAGAAVLDDTARAYAANASLPFAQRLIVAMKAGEAAGGDKRGKQSAALLIHGDEEWSDLDLRVDDHADPLAELER
;
A
#
# COMPACT_ATOMS: atom_id res chain seq x y z
N THR A 1 11.70 -1.26 -14.36
CA THR A 1 11.19 -0.02 -14.98
C THR A 1 11.49 1.22 -14.12
N GLY A 2 12.00 1.08 -12.88
CA GLY A 2 12.25 2.20 -11.96
C GLY A 2 11.00 2.84 -11.35
N ARG A 3 9.81 2.47 -11.80
CA ARG A 3 8.55 3.03 -11.28
C ARG A 3 8.13 2.39 -9.98
N ILE A 4 7.61 3.22 -9.07
CA ILE A 4 6.99 2.81 -7.82
C ILE A 4 5.52 3.18 -7.86
N GLY A 5 4.64 2.25 -7.48
CA GLY A 5 3.20 2.46 -7.42
C GLY A 5 2.62 1.96 -6.10
N ILE A 6 1.69 2.72 -5.53
CA ILE A 6 0.93 2.33 -4.35
C ILE A 6 -0.56 2.42 -4.70
N ALA A 7 -1.26 1.29 -4.60
CA ALA A 7 -2.71 1.22 -4.73
C ALA A 7 -3.33 0.86 -3.38
N VAL A 8 -4.45 1.48 -3.04
CA VAL A 8 -5.14 1.26 -1.76
C VAL A 8 -6.64 1.44 -1.92
N ALA A 9 -7.42 0.63 -1.19
CA ALA A 9 -8.87 0.76 -1.06
C ALA A 9 -9.31 0.42 0.38
N THR A 10 -10.38 1.07 0.85
CA THR A 10 -10.85 0.89 2.23
C THR A 10 -12.27 1.41 2.43
N ARG A 11 -12.89 1.02 3.54
CA ARG A 11 -14.08 1.66 4.09
C ARG A 11 -13.70 2.82 5.04
N PHE A 12 -13.06 3.83 4.48
CA PHE A 12 -12.65 5.06 5.15
C PHE A 12 -12.60 6.20 4.13
N PHE A 13 -12.86 7.43 4.56
CA PHE A 13 -12.85 8.62 3.69
C PHE A 13 -11.43 9.00 3.27
N ALA A 14 -11.22 9.30 1.97
CA ALA A 14 -10.02 9.91 1.40
C ALA A 14 -8.71 9.14 1.74
N VAL A 15 -8.69 7.83 1.55
CA VAL A 15 -7.53 6.96 1.87
C VAL A 15 -6.25 7.38 1.15
N GLY A 16 -6.37 7.91 -0.06
CA GLY A 16 -5.23 8.39 -0.86
C GLY A 16 -4.47 9.55 -0.22
N ALA A 17 -5.09 10.29 0.71
CA ALA A 17 -4.42 11.36 1.46
C ALA A 17 -3.60 10.86 2.65
N ARG A 18 -3.69 9.58 2.99
CA ARG A 18 -3.17 9.03 4.25
C ARG A 18 -2.16 7.92 4.08
N VAL A 19 -2.37 7.04 3.11
CA VAL A 19 -1.62 5.77 2.99
C VAL A 19 -0.39 5.90 2.11
N PRO A 20 -0.46 6.39 0.85
CA PRO A 20 0.68 6.37 -0.06
C PRO A 20 1.65 7.54 0.16
N HIS A 21 2.93 7.21 0.27
CA HIS A 21 4.02 8.17 0.32
C HIS A 21 5.15 7.64 -0.57
N ILE A 22 5.55 8.41 -1.60
CA ILE A 22 6.61 8.01 -2.54
C ILE A 22 7.69 9.08 -2.57
N ALA A 23 8.95 8.64 -2.56
CA ALA A 23 10.12 9.43 -2.93
C ALA A 23 10.52 9.00 -4.33
N PRO A 24 10.37 9.85 -5.37
CA PRO A 24 10.70 9.51 -6.75
C PRO A 24 12.14 8.99 -6.90
N GLY A 25 12.31 7.90 -7.65
CA GLY A 25 13.61 7.25 -7.86
C GLY A 25 14.26 6.61 -6.63
N ILE A 26 13.63 6.69 -5.45
CA ILE A 26 14.22 6.23 -4.17
C ILE A 26 13.41 5.10 -3.55
N GLY A 27 12.09 5.28 -3.37
CA GLY A 27 11.28 4.26 -2.73
C GLY A 27 9.88 4.74 -2.36
N GLY A 28 9.11 3.85 -1.73
CA GLY A 28 7.75 4.13 -1.28
C GLY A 28 7.46 3.56 0.10
N VAL A 29 6.55 4.22 0.78
CA VAL A 29 6.05 3.86 2.11
C VAL A 29 4.53 3.86 2.09
N ALA A 30 3.92 2.77 2.56
CA ALA A 30 2.49 2.72 2.80
C ALA A 30 2.23 2.47 4.29
N THR A 31 1.45 3.34 4.92
CA THR A 31 1.07 3.26 6.34
C THR A 31 -0.42 3.20 6.51
N GLN A 32 -0.92 2.26 7.31
CA GLN A 32 -2.35 1.98 7.44
C GLN A 32 -2.70 1.36 8.81
N ALA A 33 -3.92 0.84 8.96
CA ALA A 33 -4.58 0.41 10.18
C ALA A 33 -4.93 1.63 11.07
N LEU A 34 -4.60 1.67 12.35
CA LEU A 34 -4.65 2.92 13.11
C LEU A 34 -3.46 3.77 12.68
N VAL A 35 -3.64 4.48 11.57
CA VAL A 35 -2.55 5.13 10.84
C VAL A 35 -1.75 6.11 11.71
N ASN A 36 -0.42 6.00 11.65
CA ASN A 36 0.50 7.04 12.10
C ASN A 36 1.02 7.78 10.87
N PRO A 37 0.59 9.02 10.60
CA PRO A 37 1.01 9.76 9.41
C PRO A 37 2.52 10.01 9.34
N TYR A 38 3.19 10.08 10.49
CA TYR A 38 4.65 10.27 10.54
C TYR A 38 5.42 9.08 9.96
N TYR A 39 4.85 7.88 9.94
CA TYR A 39 5.49 6.74 9.27
C TYR A 39 5.75 7.00 7.79
N GLY A 40 4.81 7.66 7.11
CA GLY A 40 4.98 8.04 5.71
C GLY A 40 6.02 9.15 5.56
N ILE A 41 5.89 10.22 6.32
CA ILE A 41 6.75 11.41 6.26
C ILE A 41 8.20 11.07 6.61
N ASP A 42 8.42 10.47 7.78
CA ASP A 42 9.76 10.12 8.26
C ASP A 42 10.34 8.93 7.51
N GLY A 43 9.50 7.97 7.07
CA GLY A 43 9.94 6.84 6.28
C GLY A 43 10.52 7.25 4.93
N VAL A 44 9.86 8.16 4.21
CA VAL A 44 10.39 8.75 2.97
C VAL A 44 11.69 9.50 3.21
N LYS A 45 11.80 10.25 4.32
CA LYS A 45 13.02 10.94 4.71
C LYS A 45 14.18 9.97 4.95
N LEU A 46 13.94 8.91 5.73
CA LEU A 46 14.94 7.88 6.01
C LEU A 46 15.39 7.16 4.73
N LEU A 47 14.47 6.87 3.80
CA LEU A 47 14.83 6.32 2.49
C LEU A 47 15.76 7.28 1.71
N ARG A 48 15.46 8.59 1.70
CA ARG A 48 16.32 9.62 1.08
C ARG A 48 17.70 9.72 1.73
N GLU A 49 17.82 9.38 3.01
CA GLU A 49 19.09 9.28 3.74
C GLU A 49 19.87 7.99 3.39
N GLY A 50 19.33 7.14 2.52
CA GLY A 50 19.97 5.89 2.07
C GLY A 50 19.76 4.69 3.01
N ARG A 51 18.83 4.78 3.96
CA ARG A 51 18.47 3.66 4.82
C ARG A 51 17.77 2.55 4.02
N SER A 52 18.08 1.32 4.34
CA SER A 52 17.38 0.17 3.79
C SER A 52 15.92 0.12 4.29
N PRO A 53 14.99 -0.51 3.54
CA PRO A 53 13.61 -0.69 3.99
C PRO A 53 13.49 -1.31 5.39
N ARG A 54 14.37 -2.25 5.74
CA ARG A 54 14.38 -2.88 7.06
C ARG A 54 14.75 -1.89 8.16
N GLU A 55 15.83 -1.11 7.96
CA GLU A 55 16.22 -0.06 8.92
C GLU A 55 15.14 1.00 9.08
N VAL A 56 14.44 1.37 8.00
CA VAL A 56 13.31 2.31 8.05
C VAL A 56 12.19 1.75 8.95
N VAL A 57 11.72 0.53 8.67
CA VAL A 57 10.67 -0.11 9.46
C VAL A 57 11.09 -0.21 10.92
N ASP A 58 12.27 -0.73 11.21
CA ASP A 58 12.76 -0.91 12.59
C ASP A 58 12.87 0.42 13.35
N THR A 59 13.35 1.48 12.68
CA THR A 59 13.44 2.82 13.28
C THR A 59 12.07 3.38 13.63
N LEU A 60 11.11 3.29 12.71
CA LEU A 60 9.77 3.86 12.90
C LEU A 60 8.97 3.13 13.98
N ILE A 61 8.99 1.79 13.98
CA ILE A 61 8.26 1.02 14.98
C ILE A 61 8.90 1.12 16.38
N ALA A 62 10.22 1.27 16.48
CA ALA A 62 10.90 1.46 17.75
C ALA A 62 10.52 2.79 18.44
N ALA A 63 10.19 3.82 17.65
CA ALA A 63 9.83 5.15 18.15
C ALA A 63 8.32 5.32 18.42
N ASP A 64 7.48 4.32 18.15
CA ASP A 64 6.01 4.41 18.31
C ASP A 64 5.51 3.39 19.34
N ASP A 65 5.06 3.85 20.47
CA ASP A 65 4.43 2.99 21.50
C ASP A 65 3.15 2.31 20.97
N GLY A 66 2.46 2.91 19.99
CA GLY A 66 1.27 2.36 19.34
C GLY A 66 1.55 1.40 18.20
N ARG A 67 2.80 0.99 17.97
CA ARG A 67 3.23 0.13 16.83
C ARG A 67 2.40 -1.14 16.63
N GLN A 68 1.85 -1.70 17.72
CA GLN A 68 1.06 -2.93 17.63
C GLN A 68 -0.28 -2.74 16.93
N SER A 69 -0.76 -1.51 16.82
CA SER A 69 -1.98 -1.16 16.10
C SER A 69 -1.72 -0.60 14.69
N ARG A 70 -0.46 -0.65 14.20
CA ARG A 70 -0.04 -0.10 12.91
C ARG A 70 0.25 -1.19 11.89
N GLN A 71 0.04 -0.82 10.63
CA GLN A 71 0.55 -1.59 9.50
C GLN A 71 1.44 -0.67 8.64
N LEU A 72 2.63 -1.14 8.29
CA LEU A 72 3.64 -0.37 7.55
C LEU A 72 4.35 -1.29 6.58
N HIS A 73 4.50 -0.87 5.33
CA HIS A 73 5.46 -1.49 4.43
C HIS A 73 6.24 -0.46 3.64
N VAL A 74 7.49 -0.79 3.39
CA VAL A 74 8.50 0.06 2.76
C VAL A 74 9.16 -0.71 1.65
N MET A 75 9.35 -0.07 0.51
CA MET A 75 10.08 -0.62 -0.64
C MET A 75 11.08 0.43 -1.13
N ASP A 76 12.33 0.03 -1.44
CA ASP A 76 13.28 0.88 -2.13
C ASP A 76 13.19 0.73 -3.67
N ALA A 77 13.88 1.59 -4.41
CA ALA A 77 13.92 1.56 -5.88
C ALA A 77 14.60 0.30 -6.44
N ARG A 78 15.31 -0.49 -5.62
CA ARG A 78 15.93 -1.77 -6.00
C ARG A 78 14.99 -2.95 -5.82
N GLY A 79 13.79 -2.70 -5.21
CA GLY A 79 12.81 -3.75 -4.93
C GLY A 79 13.03 -4.47 -3.60
N HIS A 80 13.93 -4.02 -2.73
CA HIS A 80 14.01 -4.54 -1.37
C HIS A 80 12.78 -4.09 -0.58
N ILE A 81 12.26 -4.98 0.25
CA ILE A 81 10.99 -4.76 0.96
C ILE A 81 11.16 -5.09 2.44
N ALA A 82 10.50 -4.31 3.28
CA ALA A 82 10.26 -4.64 4.67
C ALA A 82 8.83 -4.25 5.05
N ALA A 83 8.21 -5.04 5.92
CA ALA A 83 6.85 -4.80 6.38
C ALA A 83 6.70 -5.08 7.87
N HIS A 84 5.71 -4.44 8.48
CA HIS A 84 5.26 -4.64 9.84
C HIS A 84 3.74 -4.70 9.88
N THR A 85 3.19 -5.73 10.50
CA THR A 85 1.78 -5.81 10.91
C THR A 85 1.76 -6.03 12.40
N GLY A 86 1.27 -5.05 13.14
CA GLY A 86 1.21 -5.11 14.58
C GLY A 86 0.15 -6.11 15.07
N SER A 87 0.37 -6.70 16.24
CA SER A 87 -0.47 -7.77 16.80
C SER A 87 -1.86 -7.31 17.24
N GLU A 88 -2.08 -5.99 17.34
CA GLU A 88 -3.35 -5.37 17.68
C GLU A 88 -4.09 -4.80 16.46
N CYS A 89 -3.59 -5.05 15.24
CA CYS A 89 -4.35 -4.72 14.04
C CYS A 89 -5.65 -5.53 14.00
N VAL A 90 -6.73 -4.88 13.58
CA VAL A 90 -8.05 -5.52 13.58
C VAL A 90 -8.12 -6.64 12.55
N ASP A 91 -8.53 -7.81 12.99
CA ASP A 91 -8.67 -9.02 12.18
C ASP A 91 -9.68 -8.88 11.04
N TRP A 92 -9.53 -9.65 9.98
CA TRP A 92 -8.31 -10.35 9.58
C TRP A 92 -7.27 -9.34 9.12
N CYS A 93 -6.00 -9.52 9.53
CA CYS A 93 -4.91 -8.63 9.12
C CYS A 93 -3.66 -9.45 8.78
N GLY A 94 -2.83 -8.94 7.89
CA GLY A 94 -1.59 -9.60 7.49
C GLY A 94 -0.89 -8.87 6.35
N HIS A 95 0.25 -9.41 5.91
CA HIS A 95 0.98 -8.94 4.75
C HIS A 95 1.64 -10.08 3.99
N ILE A 96 1.87 -9.86 2.68
CA ILE A 96 2.62 -10.75 1.78
C ILE A 96 3.70 -9.91 1.10
N GLN A 97 4.91 -10.46 1.04
CA GLN A 97 6.02 -9.90 0.27
C GLN A 97 6.35 -10.85 -0.88
N GLY A 98 6.44 -10.32 -2.08
CA GLY A 98 6.83 -11.05 -3.27
C GLY A 98 7.95 -10.33 -4.03
N ASP A 99 8.35 -10.88 -5.16
CA ASP A 99 9.35 -10.25 -6.01
C ASP A 99 8.82 -8.94 -6.62
N GLY A 100 9.35 -7.81 -6.13
CA GLY A 100 8.97 -6.47 -6.57
C GLY A 100 7.58 -6.01 -6.16
N PHE A 101 6.92 -6.65 -5.17
CA PHE A 101 5.66 -6.17 -4.61
C PHE A 101 5.48 -6.50 -3.13
N SER A 102 4.68 -5.69 -2.46
CA SER A 102 4.25 -5.91 -1.08
C SER A 102 2.75 -5.64 -0.96
N LEU A 103 2.05 -6.50 -0.26
CA LEU A 103 0.62 -6.40 0.03
C LEU A 103 0.41 -6.38 1.54
N ALA A 104 -0.50 -5.57 2.00
CA ALA A 104 -0.95 -5.61 3.39
C ALA A 104 -2.42 -5.23 3.49
N GLY A 105 -3.08 -5.76 4.48
CA GLY A 105 -4.47 -5.41 4.78
C GLY A 105 -4.82 -5.65 6.24
N ASN A 106 -5.83 -4.97 6.67
CA ASN A 106 -6.46 -5.12 7.98
C ASN A 106 -7.98 -5.00 7.82
N MET A 107 -8.73 -5.51 8.76
CA MET A 107 -10.21 -5.58 8.68
C MET A 107 -10.70 -6.30 7.42
N LEU A 108 -9.90 -7.22 6.87
CA LEU A 108 -10.23 -7.97 5.68
C LEU A 108 -11.22 -9.10 5.98
N ALA A 109 -11.92 -9.55 4.94
CA ALA A 109 -12.82 -10.71 5.04
C ALA A 109 -12.06 -12.01 5.38
N GLY A 110 -10.76 -12.09 5.02
CA GLY A 110 -9.90 -13.22 5.30
C GLY A 110 -8.60 -13.17 4.53
N ALA A 111 -7.75 -14.19 4.72
CA ALA A 111 -6.44 -14.32 4.05
C ALA A 111 -6.57 -14.34 2.51
N ALA A 112 -7.65 -14.92 1.98
CA ALA A 112 -7.92 -15.02 0.54
C ALA A 112 -7.87 -13.66 -0.17
N VAL A 113 -8.16 -12.56 0.53
CA VAL A 113 -8.07 -11.20 -0.03
C VAL A 113 -6.65 -10.90 -0.50
N LEU A 114 -5.64 -11.18 0.33
CA LEU A 114 -4.24 -10.96 -0.05
C LEU A 114 -3.74 -12.01 -1.04
N ASP A 115 -4.12 -13.28 -0.87
CA ASP A 115 -3.71 -14.37 -1.75
C ASP A 115 -4.18 -14.15 -3.19
N ASP A 116 -5.45 -13.75 -3.36
CA ASP A 116 -6.04 -13.49 -4.68
C ASP A 116 -5.48 -12.21 -5.30
N THR A 117 -5.23 -11.17 -4.50
CA THR A 117 -4.53 -9.96 -4.93
C THR A 117 -3.13 -10.29 -5.46
N ALA A 118 -2.35 -11.08 -4.70
CA ALA A 118 -0.99 -11.49 -5.10
C ALA A 118 -1.01 -12.30 -6.39
N ARG A 119 -1.93 -13.27 -6.49
CA ARG A 119 -2.09 -14.12 -7.67
C ARG A 119 -2.47 -13.31 -8.90
N ALA A 120 -3.42 -12.39 -8.77
CA ALA A 120 -3.84 -11.53 -9.87
C ALA A 120 -2.72 -10.58 -10.30
N TYR A 121 -1.97 -9.99 -9.36
CA TYR A 121 -0.82 -9.17 -9.68
C TYR A 121 0.26 -9.94 -10.45
N ALA A 122 0.60 -11.15 -10.02
CA ALA A 122 1.59 -11.99 -10.69
C ALA A 122 1.14 -12.45 -12.10
N ALA A 123 -0.12 -12.86 -12.23
CA ALA A 123 -0.67 -13.36 -13.48
C ALA A 123 -0.81 -12.29 -14.59
N ASN A 124 -0.84 -11.01 -14.22
CA ASN A 124 -1.07 -9.89 -15.14
C ASN A 124 0.19 -9.04 -15.40
N ALA A 125 1.37 -9.66 -15.40
CA ALA A 125 2.65 -8.96 -15.57
C ALA A 125 2.80 -8.23 -16.92
N SER A 126 2.05 -8.62 -17.94
CA SER A 126 2.06 -8.00 -19.28
C SER A 126 1.19 -6.74 -19.39
N LEU A 127 0.31 -6.47 -18.41
CA LEU A 127 -0.53 -5.27 -18.44
C LEU A 127 0.29 -4.01 -18.15
N PRO A 128 -0.16 -2.85 -18.64
CA PRO A 128 0.35 -1.56 -18.18
C PRO A 128 0.29 -1.46 -16.65
N PHE A 129 1.30 -0.85 -16.02
CA PHE A 129 1.50 -0.92 -14.57
C PHE A 129 0.29 -0.47 -13.73
N ALA A 130 -0.36 0.63 -14.12
CA ALA A 130 -1.59 1.10 -13.46
C ALA A 130 -2.72 0.06 -13.53
N GLN A 131 -2.96 -0.50 -14.73
CA GLN A 131 -3.99 -1.52 -14.92
C GLN A 131 -3.71 -2.79 -14.12
N ARG A 132 -2.43 -3.21 -14.06
CA ARG A 132 -2.01 -4.36 -13.26
C ARG A 132 -2.34 -4.19 -11.78
N LEU A 133 -2.11 -2.99 -11.23
CA LEU A 133 -2.46 -2.65 -9.84
C LEU A 133 -3.98 -2.68 -9.61
N ILE A 134 -4.76 -2.09 -10.53
CA ILE A 134 -6.23 -2.07 -10.43
C ILE A 134 -6.81 -3.49 -10.49
N VAL A 135 -6.35 -4.31 -11.44
CA VAL A 135 -6.80 -5.71 -11.56
C VAL A 135 -6.49 -6.51 -10.29
N ALA A 136 -5.32 -6.31 -9.70
CA ALA A 136 -4.96 -6.94 -8.43
C ALA A 136 -5.88 -6.50 -7.29
N MET A 137 -6.15 -5.20 -7.16
CA MET A 137 -7.07 -4.66 -6.14
C MET A 137 -8.50 -5.19 -6.31
N LYS A 138 -9.00 -5.30 -7.55
CA LYS A 138 -10.32 -5.86 -7.86
C LYS A 138 -10.41 -7.35 -7.49
N ALA A 139 -9.35 -8.11 -7.68
CA ALA A 139 -9.30 -9.52 -7.25
C ALA A 139 -9.41 -9.66 -5.73
N GLY A 140 -8.72 -8.83 -4.97
CA GLY A 140 -8.86 -8.78 -3.51
C GLY A 140 -10.26 -8.34 -3.07
N GLU A 141 -10.86 -7.36 -3.76
CA GLU A 141 -12.24 -6.95 -3.49
C GLU A 141 -13.22 -8.09 -3.75
N ALA A 142 -13.07 -8.82 -4.86
CA ALA A 142 -13.91 -9.98 -5.19
C ALA A 142 -13.77 -11.12 -4.16
N ALA A 143 -12.61 -11.27 -3.52
CA ALA A 143 -12.38 -12.20 -2.42
C ALA A 143 -12.96 -11.74 -1.07
N GLY A 144 -13.65 -10.60 -1.04
CA GLY A 144 -14.36 -10.06 0.13
C GLY A 144 -13.81 -8.73 0.64
N GLY A 145 -12.62 -8.31 0.25
CA GLY A 145 -12.04 -6.99 0.54
C GLY A 145 -12.08 -6.59 2.02
N ASP A 146 -12.34 -5.32 2.28
CA ASP A 146 -12.62 -4.81 3.63
C ASP A 146 -14.01 -5.29 4.07
N LYS A 147 -14.07 -6.05 5.18
CA LYS A 147 -15.34 -6.65 5.67
C LYS A 147 -16.41 -5.63 6.06
N ARG A 148 -16.06 -4.36 6.20
CA ARG A 148 -16.99 -3.26 6.46
C ARG A 148 -17.62 -2.71 5.18
N GLY A 149 -17.06 -3.05 4.01
CA GLY A 149 -17.47 -2.57 2.69
C GLY A 149 -16.47 -1.61 2.07
N LYS A 150 -16.96 -0.70 1.20
CA LYS A 150 -16.15 0.18 0.34
C LYS A 150 -16.45 1.64 0.62
N GLN A 151 -15.49 2.53 0.42
CA GLN A 151 -15.73 3.98 0.47
C GLN A 151 -14.73 4.78 -0.37
N SER A 152 -13.44 4.49 -0.30
CA SER A 152 -12.42 5.22 -1.05
C SER A 152 -11.36 4.30 -1.63
N ALA A 153 -10.71 4.77 -2.70
CA ALA A 153 -9.55 4.11 -3.32
C ALA A 153 -8.59 5.15 -3.89
N ALA A 154 -7.33 4.78 -4.02
CA ALA A 154 -6.32 5.63 -4.64
C ALA A 154 -5.26 4.79 -5.34
N LEU A 155 -4.63 5.40 -6.34
CA LEU A 155 -3.49 4.88 -7.09
C LEU A 155 -2.50 6.00 -7.33
N LEU A 156 -1.32 5.89 -6.72
CA LEU A 156 -0.22 6.83 -6.88
C LEU A 156 0.95 6.11 -7.55
N ILE A 157 1.45 6.63 -8.67
CA ILE A 157 2.61 6.10 -9.39
C ILE A 157 3.60 7.23 -9.64
N HIS A 158 4.86 6.99 -9.31
CA HIS A 158 6.00 7.84 -9.66
C HIS A 158 7.02 7.08 -10.50
N GLY A 159 7.61 7.78 -11.47
CA GLY A 159 8.84 7.44 -12.13
C GLY A 159 10.03 8.12 -11.46
N ASP A 160 10.91 8.69 -12.27
CA ASP A 160 12.14 9.34 -11.81
C ASP A 160 11.94 10.84 -11.50
N GLU A 161 10.82 11.42 -11.92
CA GLU A 161 10.52 12.84 -11.76
C GLU A 161 9.85 13.17 -10.42
N GLU A 162 10.01 14.40 -9.95
CA GLU A 162 9.43 14.86 -8.67
C GLU A 162 7.89 14.90 -8.67
N TRP A 163 7.24 15.01 -9.84
CA TRP A 163 5.79 14.86 -9.97
C TRP A 163 5.37 13.42 -10.23
N SER A 164 4.14 13.09 -9.89
CA SER A 164 3.59 11.76 -10.13
C SER A 164 3.30 11.51 -11.61
N ASP A 165 3.63 10.32 -12.13
CA ASP A 165 3.16 9.85 -13.44
C ASP A 165 1.63 9.69 -13.44
N LEU A 166 1.08 9.30 -12.29
CA LEU A 166 -0.34 9.12 -12.07
C LEU A 166 -0.68 9.34 -10.59
N ASP A 167 -1.69 10.16 -10.33
CA ASP A 167 -2.29 10.34 -9.00
C ASP A 167 -3.81 10.34 -9.16
N LEU A 168 -4.43 9.19 -8.92
CA LEU A 168 -5.88 9.01 -9.00
C LEU A 168 -6.43 8.77 -7.61
N ARG A 169 -7.52 9.48 -7.28
CA ARG A 169 -8.17 9.39 -5.99
C ARG A 169 -9.68 9.42 -6.13
N VAL A 170 -10.31 8.48 -5.46
CA VAL A 170 -11.75 8.46 -5.24
C VAL A 170 -11.96 8.52 -3.73
N ASP A 171 -12.26 9.70 -3.22
CA ASP A 171 -12.26 9.98 -1.79
C ASP A 171 -13.52 9.49 -1.07
N ASP A 172 -14.67 9.44 -1.79
CA ASP A 172 -15.95 8.94 -1.25
C ASP A 172 -16.87 8.46 -2.39
N HIS A 173 -17.06 7.15 -2.52
CA HIS A 173 -17.91 6.54 -3.53
C HIS A 173 -18.39 5.15 -3.09
N ALA A 174 -19.57 4.74 -3.55
CA ALA A 174 -20.09 3.40 -3.25
C ALA A 174 -19.30 2.27 -3.91
N ASP A 175 -18.70 2.52 -5.07
CA ASP A 175 -17.80 1.60 -5.79
C ASP A 175 -16.53 2.32 -6.24
N PRO A 176 -15.57 2.54 -5.30
CA PRO A 176 -14.42 3.40 -5.57
C PRO A 176 -13.40 2.77 -6.53
N LEU A 177 -13.26 1.43 -6.59
CA LEU A 177 -12.34 0.79 -7.52
C LEU A 177 -12.86 0.84 -8.96
N ALA A 178 -14.16 0.68 -9.17
CA ALA A 178 -14.75 0.84 -10.49
C ALA A 178 -14.64 2.28 -10.99
N GLU A 179 -14.81 3.27 -10.10
CA GLU A 179 -14.63 4.69 -10.43
C GLU A 179 -13.16 5.03 -10.71
N LEU A 180 -12.22 4.45 -9.98
CA LEU A 180 -10.78 4.64 -10.18
C LEU A 180 -10.29 4.09 -11.54
N GLU A 181 -10.97 3.04 -12.04
CA GLU A 181 -10.63 2.37 -13.32
C GLU A 181 -11.08 3.18 -14.55
N ARG A 182 -12.05 4.12 -14.43
CA ARG A 182 -12.59 4.95 -15.54
C ARG A 182 -11.60 5.96 -16.06
#